data_4e0fcba631e3daa0daee00d58e8af00b
#
_entry.id   4e0fcba631e3daa0daee00d58e8af00b
#
_cell.length_a   1.000
_cell.length_b   1.000
_cell.length_c   1.000
_cell.angle_alpha   90.00
_cell.angle_beta   90.00
_cell.angle_gamma   90.00
#
_symmetry.space_group_name_H-M   'P 1'
#
loop_
_entity.id
_entity.type
_entity.pdbx_description
1 polymer ?
#
loop_
_entity_poly.entity_id
_entity_poly.type
_entity_poly.pdbx_seq_one_letter_code
_entity_poly.pdbx_strand_id
1 'polypeptide(L)'
;MVLEQNLSLVNKVNRLLNWGHWFTFFNILLALVITAAYWWAEPAPQSFAGWVYLLTNWLGHTAFLCFLFFILTIFPVTLIFPYQRHVRGIAAVLATFGLVVLIFDAYVYQALGYHIGSASSEQTIDLLRQQVVTNLRNFILITSVVAALLLVIELVLSNFCWKKVPRLQASGVGQPALYLFLGCFVASHTLHIWADAQLELDVLKQDNVLPFTYPATANTFLAKYNVLDLSRLKESKAEQLQRPTNWREPEALQCVSQQSQPVTVLILSALSAADVALLEQKQFRAHQQHFAPVETQSALLNLVYGSMQLNKDMISVLQQAPAWMDQLPAGNLSLIHI
;
A
#
# COMPACT_ATOMS: atom_id res chain seq x y z
N MET A 1 26.83 15.27 -35.35
CA MET A 1 27.78 14.71 -34.39
C MET A 1 28.91 15.68 -33.99
N VAL A 2 29.34 16.58 -34.85
CA VAL A 2 30.47 17.52 -34.62
C VAL A 2 30.08 18.72 -33.72
N LEU A 3 28.83 19.15 -33.70
CA LEU A 3 28.36 20.31 -32.92
C LEU A 3 28.21 20.04 -31.39
N GLU A 4 28.16 18.80 -30.96
CA GLU A 4 28.00 18.45 -29.50
C GLU A 4 29.33 18.46 -28.73
N GLN A 5 30.47 18.38 -29.42
CA GLN A 5 31.79 18.33 -28.74
C GLN A 5 32.22 19.68 -28.15
N ASN A 6 31.67 20.80 -28.63
CA ASN A 6 32.05 22.16 -28.25
C ASN A 6 31.13 22.83 -27.22
N LEU A 7 30.12 22.15 -26.69
CA LEU A 7 29.32 22.71 -25.62
C LEU A 7 30.11 22.71 -24.31
N SER A 8 30.11 23.83 -23.58
CA SER A 8 30.67 23.87 -22.23
C SER A 8 29.97 22.82 -21.36
N LEU A 9 30.68 22.31 -20.34
CA LEU A 9 30.13 21.27 -19.43
C LEU A 9 28.83 21.70 -18.80
N VAL A 10 28.72 22.98 -18.45
CA VAL A 10 27.50 23.62 -17.93
C VAL A 10 26.32 23.49 -18.90
N ASN A 11 26.53 23.75 -20.19
CA ASN A 11 25.47 23.63 -21.19
C ASN A 11 25.01 22.17 -21.40
N LYS A 12 25.94 21.21 -21.29
CA LYS A 12 25.60 19.77 -21.36
C LYS A 12 24.76 19.34 -20.16
N VAL A 13 25.13 19.76 -18.96
CA VAL A 13 24.39 19.48 -17.73
C VAL A 13 23.00 20.12 -17.79
N ASN A 14 22.91 21.40 -18.12
CA ASN A 14 21.63 22.11 -18.21
C ASN A 14 20.67 21.46 -19.22
N ARG A 15 21.18 21.01 -20.36
CA ARG A 15 20.36 20.30 -21.34
C ARG A 15 19.88 18.94 -20.82
N LEU A 16 20.70 18.21 -20.06
CA LEU A 16 20.34 16.96 -19.42
C LEU A 16 19.31 17.17 -18.31
N LEU A 17 19.44 18.22 -17.52
CA LEU A 17 18.45 18.56 -16.48
C LEU A 17 17.09 18.91 -17.09
N ASN A 18 17.08 19.73 -18.13
CA ASN A 18 15.84 20.07 -18.84
C ASN A 18 15.18 18.82 -19.47
N TRP A 19 15.97 17.92 -20.03
CA TRP A 19 15.50 16.64 -20.52
C TRP A 19 14.95 15.79 -19.36
N GLY A 20 15.68 15.70 -18.24
CA GLY A 20 15.32 14.92 -17.06
C GLY A 20 14.01 15.36 -16.47
N HIS A 21 13.71 16.66 -16.37
CA HIS A 21 12.41 17.17 -15.92
C HIS A 21 11.25 16.67 -16.78
N TRP A 22 11.40 16.72 -18.11
CA TRP A 22 10.35 16.23 -19.02
C TRP A 22 10.23 14.71 -19.01
N PHE A 23 11.35 14.01 -18.91
CA PHE A 23 11.36 12.57 -18.74
C PHE A 23 10.63 12.14 -17.46
N THR A 24 10.92 12.81 -16.34
CA THR A 24 10.21 12.60 -15.06
C THR A 24 8.73 12.94 -15.18
N PHE A 25 8.36 14.01 -15.85
CA PHE A 25 6.96 14.36 -16.08
C PHE A 25 6.17 13.24 -16.78
N PHE A 26 6.72 12.66 -17.84
CA PHE A 26 6.07 11.54 -18.52
C PHE A 26 6.06 10.26 -17.66
N ASN A 27 7.09 10.05 -16.85
CA ASN A 27 7.10 8.96 -15.88
C ASN A 27 6.05 9.15 -14.78
N ILE A 28 5.78 10.39 -14.34
CA ILE A 28 4.65 10.68 -13.44
C ILE A 28 3.33 10.22 -14.09
N LEU A 29 3.10 10.54 -15.36
CA LEU A 29 1.88 10.12 -16.04
C LEU A 29 1.75 8.59 -16.13
N LEU A 30 2.85 7.87 -16.42
CA LEU A 30 2.85 6.40 -16.40
C LEU A 30 2.62 5.84 -14.99
N ALA A 31 3.27 6.40 -13.99
CA ALA A 31 3.10 5.99 -12.60
C ALA A 31 1.66 6.24 -12.13
N LEU A 32 1.02 7.35 -12.52
CA LEU A 32 -0.39 7.62 -12.23
C LEU A 32 -1.31 6.53 -12.81
N VAL A 33 -1.05 6.07 -14.03
CA VAL A 33 -1.83 4.97 -14.62
C VAL A 33 -1.66 3.67 -13.81
N ILE A 34 -0.44 3.36 -13.38
CA ILE A 34 -0.15 2.15 -12.59
C ILE A 34 -0.77 2.27 -11.20
N THR A 35 -0.59 3.41 -10.52
CA THR A 35 -1.10 3.62 -9.16
C THR A 35 -2.61 3.74 -9.09
N ALA A 36 -3.30 3.97 -10.19
CA ALA A 36 -4.76 3.84 -10.24
C ALA A 36 -5.25 2.43 -9.89
N ALA A 37 -4.39 1.40 -10.03
CA ALA A 37 -4.74 0.02 -9.65
C ALA A 37 -5.03 -0.13 -8.15
N TYR A 38 -4.44 0.70 -7.29
CA TYR A 38 -4.71 0.65 -5.85
C TYR A 38 -6.16 1.02 -5.49
N TRP A 39 -6.84 1.83 -6.32
CA TRP A 39 -8.22 2.23 -6.06
C TRP A 39 -9.21 1.06 -6.07
N TRP A 40 -8.90 -0.01 -6.81
CA TRP A 40 -9.75 -1.20 -6.85
C TRP A 40 -9.53 -2.15 -5.69
N ALA A 41 -8.46 -1.97 -4.93
CA ALA A 41 -8.15 -2.79 -3.76
C ALA A 41 -8.88 -2.31 -2.49
N GLU A 42 -9.26 -1.03 -2.45
CA GLU A 42 -9.90 -0.40 -1.29
C GLU A 42 -11.35 0.02 -1.58
N PRO A 43 -12.21 0.05 -0.56
CA PRO A 43 -13.55 0.60 -0.69
C PRO A 43 -13.49 2.08 -1.09
N ALA A 44 -14.32 2.44 -2.08
CA ALA A 44 -14.40 3.83 -2.54
C ALA A 44 -14.86 4.77 -1.42
N PRO A 45 -14.31 6.00 -1.36
CA PRO A 45 -14.77 7.00 -0.41
C PRO A 45 -16.27 7.29 -0.54
N GLN A 46 -16.95 7.50 0.58
CA GLN A 46 -18.39 7.81 0.61
C GLN A 46 -18.67 9.31 0.66
N SER A 47 -17.70 10.10 1.16
CA SER A 47 -17.83 11.54 1.28
C SER A 47 -17.13 12.29 0.15
N PHE A 48 -17.56 13.53 -0.08
CA PHE A 48 -16.86 14.43 -1.01
C PHE A 48 -15.42 14.71 -0.55
N ALA A 49 -15.20 14.87 0.75
CA ALA A 49 -13.88 15.10 1.33
C ALA A 49 -12.94 13.89 1.09
N GLY A 50 -13.46 12.66 1.25
CA GLY A 50 -12.72 11.42 0.94
C GLY A 50 -12.28 11.36 -0.52
N TRP A 51 -13.15 11.69 -1.47
CA TRP A 51 -12.81 11.74 -2.88
C TRP A 51 -11.77 12.83 -3.21
N VAL A 52 -11.92 14.02 -2.63
CA VAL A 52 -10.94 15.10 -2.83
C VAL A 52 -9.58 14.69 -2.26
N TYR A 53 -9.55 14.05 -1.09
CA TYR A 53 -8.32 13.54 -0.51
C TYR A 53 -7.69 12.47 -1.40
N LEU A 54 -8.44 11.45 -1.79
CA LEU A 54 -7.93 10.37 -2.64
C LEU A 54 -7.33 10.92 -3.95
N LEU A 55 -8.03 11.82 -4.64
CA LEU A 55 -7.56 12.39 -5.90
C LEU A 55 -6.33 13.29 -5.73
N THR A 56 -6.33 14.15 -4.72
CA THR A 56 -5.20 15.06 -4.46
C THR A 56 -3.98 14.29 -3.95
N ASN A 57 -4.18 13.28 -3.12
CA ASN A 57 -3.11 12.40 -2.65
C ASN A 57 -2.53 11.58 -3.81
N TRP A 58 -3.38 10.98 -4.64
CA TRP A 58 -2.94 10.22 -5.80
C TRP A 58 -2.10 11.05 -6.77
N LEU A 59 -2.54 12.26 -7.15
CA LEU A 59 -1.81 13.15 -8.03
C LEU A 59 -0.52 13.67 -7.38
N GLY A 60 -0.63 14.20 -6.16
CA GLY A 60 0.47 14.87 -5.47
C GLY A 60 1.54 13.88 -4.99
N HIS A 61 1.14 12.80 -4.33
CA HIS A 61 2.06 11.83 -3.76
C HIS A 61 2.78 11.01 -4.84
N THR A 62 2.07 10.55 -5.88
CA THR A 62 2.70 9.84 -7.01
C THR A 62 3.72 10.74 -7.73
N ALA A 63 3.39 12.02 -7.95
CA ALA A 63 4.33 12.96 -8.52
C ALA A 63 5.55 13.19 -7.62
N PHE A 64 5.33 13.32 -6.31
CA PHE A 64 6.40 13.46 -5.32
C PHE A 64 7.34 12.24 -5.33
N LEU A 65 6.83 11.02 -5.34
CA LEU A 65 7.64 9.80 -5.39
C LEU A 65 8.48 9.71 -6.65
N CYS A 66 7.91 10.00 -7.82
CA CYS A 66 8.64 10.02 -9.08
C CYS A 66 9.74 11.11 -9.08
N PHE A 67 9.44 12.29 -8.53
CA PHE A 67 10.41 13.37 -8.41
C PHE A 67 11.53 13.03 -7.42
N LEU A 68 11.18 12.44 -6.29
CA LEU A 68 12.17 11.96 -5.30
C LEU A 68 13.08 10.90 -5.92
N PHE A 69 12.51 9.96 -6.66
CA PHE A 69 13.28 8.94 -7.39
C PHE A 69 14.24 9.58 -8.40
N PHE A 70 13.79 10.59 -9.15
CA PHE A 70 14.65 11.35 -10.05
C PHE A 70 15.81 12.03 -9.32
N ILE A 71 15.53 12.71 -8.20
CA ILE A 71 16.57 13.39 -7.41
C ILE A 71 17.60 12.41 -6.84
N LEU A 72 17.13 11.26 -6.36
CA LEU A 72 18.03 10.29 -5.72
C LEU A 72 18.84 9.44 -6.71
N THR A 73 18.35 9.28 -7.95
CA THR A 73 18.98 8.38 -8.93
C THR A 73 19.53 9.11 -10.15
N ILE A 74 18.69 9.73 -10.96
CA ILE A 74 19.05 10.29 -12.26
C ILE A 74 19.85 11.59 -12.12
N PHE A 75 19.48 12.44 -11.16
CA PHE A 75 20.16 13.71 -10.94
C PHE A 75 21.62 13.54 -10.53
N PRO A 76 22.00 12.70 -9.56
CA PRO A 76 23.40 12.46 -9.23
C PRO A 76 24.20 11.87 -10.40
N VAL A 77 23.61 10.91 -11.13
CA VAL A 77 24.25 10.34 -12.33
C VAL A 77 24.53 11.41 -13.39
N THR A 78 23.60 12.36 -13.56
CA THR A 78 23.75 13.48 -14.50
C THR A 78 24.91 14.41 -14.11
N LEU A 79 25.11 14.64 -12.81
CA LEU A 79 26.19 15.49 -12.31
C LEU A 79 27.58 14.84 -12.40
N ILE A 80 27.65 13.54 -12.06
CA ILE A 80 28.91 12.79 -11.99
C ILE A 80 29.37 12.40 -13.41
N PHE A 81 28.44 11.96 -14.26
CA PHE A 81 28.73 11.44 -15.60
C PHE A 81 27.87 12.13 -16.66
N PRO A 82 28.16 13.38 -17.08
CA PRO A 82 27.33 14.14 -17.99
C PRO A 82 27.44 13.66 -19.47
N TYR A 83 27.51 12.33 -19.67
CA TYR A 83 27.51 11.69 -20.96
C TYR A 83 26.08 11.42 -21.44
N GLN A 84 25.54 12.28 -22.28
CA GLN A 84 24.16 12.33 -22.69
C GLN A 84 23.57 10.97 -23.09
N ARG A 85 24.27 10.17 -23.88
CA ARG A 85 23.80 8.86 -24.35
C ARG A 85 23.69 7.85 -23.20
N HIS A 86 24.68 7.83 -22.30
CA HIS A 86 24.71 6.90 -21.18
C HIS A 86 23.67 7.27 -20.13
N VAL A 87 23.59 8.56 -19.74
CA VAL A 87 22.59 9.04 -18.76
C VAL A 87 21.18 8.69 -19.19
N ARG A 88 20.85 8.91 -20.46
CA ARG A 88 19.51 8.59 -21.00
C ARG A 88 19.20 7.10 -21.00
N GLY A 89 20.19 6.26 -21.29
CA GLY A 89 20.03 4.81 -21.22
C GLY A 89 19.88 4.30 -19.78
N ILE A 90 20.73 4.76 -18.86
CA ILE A 90 20.67 4.43 -17.45
C ILE A 90 19.33 4.89 -16.86
N ALA A 91 18.89 6.11 -17.18
CA ALA A 91 17.61 6.63 -16.70
C ALA A 91 16.41 5.77 -17.17
N ALA A 92 16.42 5.32 -18.42
CA ALA A 92 15.37 4.42 -18.91
C ALA A 92 15.34 3.08 -18.17
N VAL A 93 16.51 2.50 -17.87
CA VAL A 93 16.62 1.25 -17.10
C VAL A 93 16.16 1.46 -15.67
N LEU A 94 16.60 2.55 -15.01
CA LEU A 94 16.18 2.86 -13.63
C LEU A 94 14.68 3.14 -13.54
N ALA A 95 14.11 3.91 -14.49
CA ALA A 95 12.68 4.17 -14.55
C ALA A 95 11.88 2.87 -14.76
N THR A 96 12.33 2.01 -15.68
CA THR A 96 11.73 0.68 -15.88
C THR A 96 11.73 -0.12 -14.58
N PHE A 97 12.85 -0.16 -13.88
CA PHE A 97 12.94 -0.86 -12.60
C PHE A 97 11.95 -0.30 -11.58
N GLY A 98 11.88 1.04 -11.43
CA GLY A 98 10.93 1.68 -10.52
C GLY A 98 9.48 1.37 -10.85
N LEU A 99 9.10 1.40 -12.15
CA LEU A 99 7.73 1.07 -12.59
C LEU A 99 7.41 -0.43 -12.41
N VAL A 100 8.36 -1.32 -12.63
CA VAL A 100 8.17 -2.77 -12.37
C VAL A 100 7.95 -3.03 -10.89
N VAL A 101 8.75 -2.38 -10.00
CA VAL A 101 8.57 -2.47 -8.55
C VAL A 101 7.20 -1.93 -8.15
N LEU A 102 6.75 -0.82 -8.75
CA LEU A 102 5.44 -0.23 -8.48
C LEU A 102 4.28 -1.16 -8.91
N ILE A 103 4.38 -1.81 -10.08
CA ILE A 103 3.40 -2.82 -10.53
C ILE A 103 3.39 -4.02 -9.58
N PHE A 104 4.57 -4.46 -9.14
CA PHE A 104 4.68 -5.57 -8.21
C PHE A 104 4.09 -5.20 -6.83
N ASP A 105 4.34 -3.98 -6.35
CA ASP A 105 3.73 -3.48 -5.11
C ASP A 105 2.20 -3.43 -5.21
N ALA A 106 1.65 -2.97 -6.33
CA ALA A 106 0.21 -2.96 -6.57
C ALA A 106 -0.39 -4.38 -6.54
N TYR A 107 0.33 -5.36 -7.08
CA TYR A 107 -0.07 -6.77 -7.03
C TYR A 107 -0.05 -7.30 -5.58
N VAL A 108 1.00 -7.02 -4.81
CA VAL A 108 1.12 -7.41 -3.40
C VAL A 108 0.03 -6.76 -2.57
N TYR A 109 -0.23 -5.47 -2.78
CA TYR A 109 -1.28 -4.72 -2.09
C TYR A 109 -2.68 -5.31 -2.35
N GLN A 110 -2.99 -5.66 -3.61
CA GLN A 110 -4.26 -6.32 -3.93
C GLN A 110 -4.40 -7.70 -3.28
N ALA A 111 -3.29 -8.43 -3.10
CA ALA A 111 -3.30 -9.77 -2.54
C ALA A 111 -3.28 -9.79 -1.00
N LEU A 112 -2.59 -8.86 -0.37
CA LEU A 112 -2.32 -8.87 1.08
C LEU A 112 -2.92 -7.69 1.84
N GLY A 113 -3.32 -6.61 1.16
CA GLY A 113 -3.80 -5.37 1.80
C GLY A 113 -2.69 -4.49 2.39
N TYR A 114 -1.40 -4.76 2.10
CA TYR A 114 -0.28 -3.88 2.52
C TYR A 114 0.74 -3.75 1.41
N HIS A 115 1.48 -2.62 1.41
CA HIS A 115 2.59 -2.38 0.51
C HIS A 115 3.83 -3.20 0.88
N ILE A 116 4.70 -3.46 -0.09
CA ILE A 116 5.96 -4.19 0.12
C ILE A 116 6.78 -3.57 1.27
N GLY A 117 6.78 -2.24 1.40
CA GLY A 117 7.51 -1.51 2.45
C GLY A 117 6.94 -1.68 3.87
N SER A 118 5.65 -2.04 4.00
CA SER A 118 4.95 -2.21 5.28
C SER A 118 4.62 -3.68 5.58
N ALA A 119 4.56 -4.54 4.56
CA ALA A 119 4.38 -5.97 4.75
C ALA A 119 5.64 -6.58 5.40
N SER A 120 5.47 -7.61 6.22
CA SER A 120 6.60 -8.39 6.68
C SER A 120 7.29 -9.01 5.46
N SER A 121 8.63 -9.01 5.45
CA SER A 121 9.41 -9.61 4.36
C SER A 121 9.07 -11.09 4.16
N GLU A 122 8.73 -11.78 5.23
CA GLU A 122 8.32 -13.18 5.23
C GLU A 122 7.02 -13.39 4.45
N GLN A 123 5.99 -12.58 4.69
CA GLN A 123 4.71 -12.64 3.98
C GLN A 123 4.87 -12.37 2.48
N THR A 124 5.69 -11.38 2.13
CA THR A 124 5.99 -11.09 0.71
C THR A 124 6.74 -12.23 0.04
N ILE A 125 7.72 -12.83 0.74
CA ILE A 125 8.47 -13.98 0.24
C ILE A 125 7.56 -15.20 0.06
N ASP A 126 6.65 -15.46 1.00
CA ASP A 126 5.72 -16.58 0.92
C ASP A 126 4.70 -16.40 -0.22
N LEU A 127 4.20 -15.20 -0.45
CA LEU A 127 3.38 -14.88 -1.61
C LEU A 127 4.14 -15.16 -2.91
N LEU A 128 5.39 -14.70 -2.99
CA LEU A 128 6.26 -14.97 -4.14
C LEU A 128 6.51 -16.47 -4.33
N ARG A 129 6.82 -17.20 -3.26
CA ARG A 129 7.04 -18.65 -3.32
C ARG A 129 5.82 -19.37 -3.85
N GLN A 130 4.62 -19.02 -3.41
CA GLN A 130 3.39 -19.63 -3.92
C GLN A 130 3.21 -19.40 -5.41
N GLN A 131 3.38 -18.18 -5.88
CA GLN A 131 3.27 -17.86 -7.30
C GLN A 131 4.37 -18.53 -8.12
N VAL A 132 5.60 -18.57 -7.60
CA VAL A 132 6.75 -19.21 -8.25
C VAL A 132 6.61 -20.72 -8.28
N VAL A 133 6.20 -21.37 -7.19
CA VAL A 133 6.05 -22.83 -7.12
C VAL A 133 4.88 -23.31 -7.98
N THR A 134 3.77 -22.55 -7.99
CA THR A 134 2.57 -22.97 -8.73
C THR A 134 2.72 -22.76 -10.23
N ASN A 135 3.38 -21.69 -10.69
CA ASN A 135 3.49 -21.30 -12.10
C ASN A 135 4.76 -20.51 -12.42
N LEU A 136 5.93 -21.01 -11.98
CA LEU A 136 7.23 -20.32 -12.18
C LEU A 136 7.43 -19.82 -13.63
N ARG A 137 7.14 -20.67 -14.59
CA ARG A 137 7.30 -20.34 -16.02
C ARG A 137 6.45 -19.15 -16.42
N ASN A 138 5.17 -19.14 -16.03
CA ASN A 138 4.25 -18.06 -16.38
C ASN A 138 4.62 -16.77 -15.64
N PHE A 139 5.01 -16.86 -14.37
CA PHE A 139 5.47 -15.71 -13.59
C PHE A 139 6.69 -15.03 -14.22
N ILE A 140 7.74 -15.81 -14.55
CA ILE A 140 8.95 -15.28 -15.19
C ILE A 140 8.60 -14.69 -16.57
N LEU A 141 7.78 -15.40 -17.36
CA LEU A 141 7.41 -14.95 -18.69
C LEU A 141 6.65 -13.62 -18.63
N ILE A 142 5.60 -13.52 -17.81
CA ILE A 142 4.78 -12.29 -17.67
C ILE A 142 5.65 -11.15 -17.17
N THR A 143 6.42 -11.35 -16.11
CA THR A 143 7.30 -10.30 -15.55
C THR A 143 8.33 -9.84 -16.56
N SER A 144 8.94 -10.77 -17.33
CA SER A 144 9.92 -10.43 -18.35
C SER A 144 9.30 -9.67 -19.53
N VAL A 145 8.10 -10.06 -19.97
CA VAL A 145 7.38 -9.37 -21.04
C VAL A 145 6.98 -7.96 -20.60
N VAL A 146 6.43 -7.81 -19.37
CA VAL A 146 6.08 -6.49 -18.82
C VAL A 146 7.31 -5.60 -18.69
N ALA A 147 8.41 -6.12 -18.13
CA ALA A 147 9.65 -5.37 -17.99
C ALA A 147 10.24 -4.96 -19.38
N ALA A 148 10.23 -5.86 -20.35
CA ALA A 148 10.71 -5.55 -21.70
C ALA A 148 9.83 -4.48 -22.38
N LEU A 149 8.52 -4.56 -22.24
CA LEU A 149 7.57 -3.59 -22.81
C LEU A 149 7.76 -2.22 -22.16
N LEU A 150 7.88 -2.16 -20.83
CA LEU A 150 8.17 -0.91 -20.12
C LEU A 150 9.53 -0.34 -20.53
N LEU A 151 10.57 -1.17 -20.68
CA LEU A 151 11.88 -0.71 -21.12
C LEU A 151 11.81 -0.09 -22.53
N VAL A 152 11.07 -0.70 -23.44
CA VAL A 152 10.85 -0.12 -24.78
C VAL A 152 10.14 1.23 -24.68
N ILE A 153 9.08 1.34 -23.87
CA ILE A 153 8.36 2.61 -23.64
C ILE A 153 9.33 3.65 -23.06
N GLU A 154 10.12 3.32 -22.07
CA GLU A 154 11.06 4.22 -21.40
C GLU A 154 12.17 4.70 -22.37
N LEU A 155 12.70 3.81 -23.19
CA LEU A 155 13.68 4.17 -24.23
C LEU A 155 13.07 5.11 -25.30
N VAL A 156 11.84 4.85 -25.69
CA VAL A 156 11.10 5.73 -26.63
C VAL A 156 10.84 7.09 -25.99
N LEU A 157 10.35 7.13 -24.73
CA LEU A 157 10.11 8.38 -23.99
C LEU A 157 11.40 9.16 -23.76
N SER A 158 12.47 8.49 -23.36
CA SER A 158 13.79 9.10 -23.17
C SER A 158 14.29 9.77 -24.44
N ASN A 159 14.15 9.08 -25.58
CA ASN A 159 14.55 9.62 -26.88
C ASN A 159 13.60 10.73 -27.37
N PHE A 160 12.31 10.57 -27.17
CA PHE A 160 11.29 11.58 -27.49
C PHE A 160 11.54 12.88 -26.72
N CYS A 161 11.69 12.82 -25.41
CA CYS A 161 11.99 13.96 -24.56
C CYS A 161 13.27 14.66 -25.04
N TRP A 162 14.35 13.89 -25.32
CA TRP A 162 15.61 14.45 -25.80
C TRP A 162 15.48 15.22 -27.10
N LYS A 163 14.75 14.66 -28.06
CA LYS A 163 14.55 15.31 -29.37
C LYS A 163 13.62 16.51 -29.31
N LYS A 164 12.71 16.55 -28.33
CA LYS A 164 11.64 17.54 -28.27
C LYS A 164 11.79 18.55 -27.13
N VAL A 165 12.90 18.52 -26.35
CA VAL A 165 13.12 19.47 -25.24
C VAL A 165 12.75 20.91 -25.59
N PRO A 166 13.22 21.51 -26.71
CA PRO A 166 12.89 22.91 -27.00
C PRO A 166 11.39 23.16 -27.22
N ARG A 167 10.69 22.21 -27.87
CA ARG A 167 9.23 22.32 -28.07
C ARG A 167 8.46 22.11 -26.77
N LEU A 168 8.88 21.18 -25.96
CA LEU A 168 8.28 20.91 -24.65
C LEU A 168 8.43 22.10 -23.71
N GLN A 169 9.61 22.73 -23.69
CA GLN A 169 9.83 23.95 -22.93
C GLN A 169 8.98 25.12 -23.43
N ALA A 170 8.82 25.24 -24.74
CA ALA A 170 8.01 26.29 -25.36
C ALA A 170 6.49 26.05 -25.19
N SER A 171 6.05 24.84 -24.79
CA SER A 171 4.62 24.52 -24.64
C SER A 171 3.94 25.23 -23.48
N GLY A 172 4.72 25.74 -22.51
CA GLY A 172 4.20 26.36 -21.29
C GLY A 172 3.52 25.40 -20.31
N VAL A 173 3.46 24.08 -20.59
CA VAL A 173 2.77 23.07 -19.73
C VAL A 173 3.53 22.76 -18.44
N GLY A 174 4.86 22.91 -18.43
CA GLY A 174 5.69 22.49 -17.32
C GLY A 174 5.38 23.22 -15.99
N GLN A 175 5.20 24.53 -16.03
CA GLN A 175 4.88 25.33 -14.84
C GLN A 175 3.49 25.03 -14.26
N PRO A 176 2.40 25.05 -15.07
CA PRO A 176 1.07 24.66 -14.55
C PRO A 176 1.04 23.24 -13.98
N ALA A 177 1.71 22.29 -14.64
CA ALA A 177 1.80 20.91 -14.13
C ALA A 177 2.54 20.83 -12.81
N LEU A 178 3.65 21.55 -12.65
CA LEU A 178 4.38 21.63 -11.36
C LEU A 178 3.48 22.20 -10.27
N TYR A 179 2.78 23.30 -10.53
CA TYR A 179 1.88 23.91 -9.55
C TYR A 179 0.69 23.01 -9.22
N LEU A 180 0.16 22.27 -10.19
CA LEU A 180 -0.89 21.28 -9.96
C LEU A 180 -0.42 20.17 -9.01
N PHE A 181 0.70 19.53 -9.32
CA PHE A 181 1.22 18.43 -8.48
C PHE A 181 1.62 18.90 -7.09
N LEU A 182 2.30 20.04 -6.98
CA LEU A 182 2.67 20.62 -5.70
C LEU A 182 1.43 21.07 -4.90
N GLY A 183 0.46 21.69 -5.56
CA GLY A 183 -0.81 22.07 -4.96
C GLY A 183 -1.59 20.86 -4.46
N CYS A 184 -1.69 19.79 -5.24
CA CYS A 184 -2.31 18.53 -4.82
C CYS A 184 -1.58 17.90 -3.63
N PHE A 185 -0.24 17.90 -3.62
CA PHE A 185 0.57 17.39 -2.52
C PHE A 185 0.30 18.17 -1.22
N VAL A 186 0.34 19.51 -1.27
CA VAL A 186 0.04 20.35 -0.10
C VAL A 186 -1.41 20.20 0.35
N ALA A 187 -2.35 20.14 -0.60
CA ALA A 187 -3.77 19.99 -0.31
C ALA A 187 -4.08 18.66 0.39
N SER A 188 -3.50 17.55 -0.08
CA SER A 188 -3.70 16.24 0.55
C SER A 188 -3.19 16.21 1.99
N HIS A 189 -1.99 16.73 2.25
CA HIS A 189 -1.45 16.80 3.62
C HIS A 189 -2.26 17.72 4.52
N THR A 190 -2.71 18.88 4.01
CA THR A 190 -3.56 19.81 4.79
C THR A 190 -4.90 19.19 5.11
N LEU A 191 -5.52 18.52 4.12
CA LEU A 191 -6.80 17.84 4.31
C LEU A 191 -6.67 16.68 5.31
N HIS A 192 -5.57 15.94 5.28
CA HIS A 192 -5.30 14.88 6.26
C HIS A 192 -5.15 15.42 7.68
N ILE A 193 -4.40 16.53 7.87
CA ILE A 193 -4.28 17.19 9.17
C ILE A 193 -5.65 17.61 9.72
N TRP A 194 -6.50 18.16 8.86
CA TRP A 194 -7.87 18.53 9.23
C TRP A 194 -8.70 17.29 9.59
N ALA A 195 -8.64 16.25 8.76
CA ALA A 195 -9.39 15.01 8.96
C ALA A 195 -8.98 14.27 10.24
N ASP A 196 -7.68 14.24 10.57
CA ASP A 196 -7.19 13.64 11.82
C ASP A 196 -7.65 14.44 13.05
N ALA A 197 -7.71 15.78 12.94
CA ALA A 197 -8.22 16.64 14.00
C ALA A 197 -9.73 16.51 14.21
N GLN A 198 -10.50 16.26 13.17
CA GLN A 198 -11.97 16.10 13.21
C GLN A 198 -12.42 14.64 13.29
N LEU A 199 -11.50 13.68 13.22
CA LEU A 199 -11.78 12.24 13.13
C LEU A 199 -12.67 11.87 11.93
N GLU A 200 -12.39 12.48 10.78
CA GLU A 200 -13.10 12.19 9.54
C GLU A 200 -12.62 10.85 8.96
N LEU A 201 -13.27 9.77 9.38
CA LEU A 201 -12.85 8.39 9.10
C LEU A 201 -12.78 8.06 7.61
N ASP A 202 -13.63 8.68 6.79
CA ASP A 202 -13.67 8.40 5.36
C ASP A 202 -12.41 8.90 4.64
N VAL A 203 -11.79 9.97 5.15
CA VAL A 203 -10.47 10.45 4.70
C VAL A 203 -9.36 9.59 5.29
N LEU A 204 -9.41 9.31 6.60
CA LEU A 204 -8.35 8.57 7.30
C LEU A 204 -8.18 7.12 6.80
N LYS A 205 -9.25 6.50 6.30
CA LYS A 205 -9.17 5.17 5.68
C LYS A 205 -8.38 5.15 4.37
N GLN A 206 -8.20 6.31 3.73
CA GLN A 206 -7.51 6.42 2.45
C GLN A 206 -6.01 6.76 2.60
N ASP A 207 -5.49 6.88 3.83
CA ASP A 207 -4.13 7.34 4.07
C ASP A 207 -3.05 6.33 3.64
N ASN A 208 -3.36 5.04 3.65
CA ASN A 208 -2.44 3.96 3.30
C ASN A 208 -2.64 3.37 1.88
N VAL A 209 -3.45 3.99 1.03
CA VAL A 209 -3.75 3.47 -0.32
C VAL A 209 -2.54 3.51 -1.26
N LEU A 210 -1.60 4.44 -1.06
CA LEU A 210 -0.42 4.57 -1.91
C LEU A 210 0.85 4.14 -1.17
N PRO A 211 1.85 3.58 -1.89
CA PRO A 211 3.10 3.14 -1.29
C PRO A 211 3.88 4.32 -0.70
N PHE A 212 4.60 4.07 0.40
CA PHE A 212 5.41 5.07 1.10
C PHE A 212 4.65 6.32 1.53
N THR A 213 3.33 6.24 1.69
CA THR A 213 2.55 7.34 2.25
C THR A 213 2.87 7.47 3.74
N TYR A 214 3.25 8.67 4.15
CA TYR A 214 3.38 9.04 5.54
C TYR A 214 2.46 10.23 5.80
N PRO A 215 1.27 9.99 6.32
CA PRO A 215 0.28 11.04 6.50
C PRO A 215 0.74 12.06 7.53
N ALA A 216 0.57 13.35 7.21
CA ALA A 216 0.90 14.43 8.12
C ALA A 216 -0.15 14.56 9.21
N THR A 217 0.29 14.60 10.48
CA THR A 217 -0.55 14.86 11.64
C THR A 217 -0.04 16.10 12.38
N ALA A 218 -0.92 16.88 12.99
CA ALA A 218 -0.53 18.10 13.69
C ALA A 218 -1.24 18.26 15.05
N ASN A 219 -1.77 17.20 15.64
CA ASN A 219 -2.59 17.25 16.85
C ASN A 219 -1.89 17.96 18.02
N THR A 220 -0.61 17.66 18.26
CA THR A 220 0.17 18.31 19.33
C THR A 220 0.39 19.79 19.05
N PHE A 221 0.64 20.14 17.78
CA PHE A 221 0.80 21.55 17.37
C PHE A 221 -0.52 22.31 17.50
N LEU A 222 -1.61 21.77 17.00
CA LEU A 222 -2.95 22.39 17.08
C LEU A 222 -3.40 22.55 18.53
N ALA A 223 -3.10 21.58 19.41
CA ALA A 223 -3.40 21.69 20.84
C ALA A 223 -2.58 22.79 21.52
N LYS A 224 -1.31 22.96 21.17
CA LYS A 224 -0.46 24.02 21.73
C LYS A 224 -1.01 25.41 21.45
N TYR A 225 -1.69 25.61 20.32
CA TYR A 225 -2.31 26.88 19.93
C TYR A 225 -3.81 26.95 20.26
N ASN A 226 -4.33 26.05 21.12
CA ASN A 226 -5.73 25.99 21.52
C ASN A 226 -6.74 25.86 20.36
N VAL A 227 -6.30 25.31 19.22
CA VAL A 227 -7.18 25.02 18.08
C VAL A 227 -7.85 23.66 18.24
N LEU A 228 -7.21 22.72 18.98
CA LEU A 228 -7.69 21.37 19.20
C LEU A 228 -7.65 21.03 20.69
N ASP A 229 -8.75 20.48 21.21
CA ASP A 229 -8.80 19.91 22.56
C ASP A 229 -8.42 18.42 22.50
N LEU A 230 -7.23 18.09 22.99
CA LEU A 230 -6.72 16.71 23.01
C LEU A 230 -7.55 15.77 23.89
N SER A 231 -8.19 16.30 24.94
CA SER A 231 -9.02 15.50 25.84
C SER A 231 -10.27 15.03 25.09
N ARG A 232 -10.95 15.96 24.44
CA ARG A 232 -12.10 15.66 23.57
C ARG A 232 -11.74 14.73 22.40
N LEU A 233 -10.58 14.96 21.77
CA LEU A 233 -10.11 14.10 20.69
C LEU A 233 -9.91 12.66 21.17
N LYS A 234 -9.32 12.48 22.36
CA LYS A 234 -9.12 11.14 22.96
C LYS A 234 -10.45 10.48 23.34
N GLU A 235 -11.38 11.24 23.90
CA GLU A 235 -12.73 10.75 24.22
C GLU A 235 -13.48 10.34 22.95
N SER A 236 -13.47 11.18 21.91
CA SER A 236 -14.11 10.85 20.64
C SER A 236 -13.47 9.67 19.93
N LYS A 237 -12.14 9.51 19.99
CA LYS A 237 -11.44 8.30 19.51
C LYS A 237 -11.88 7.06 20.31
N ALA A 238 -11.99 7.16 21.61
CA ALA A 238 -12.47 6.08 22.46
C ALA A 238 -13.93 5.71 22.16
N GLU A 239 -14.81 6.70 21.98
CA GLU A 239 -16.21 6.48 21.60
C GLU A 239 -16.35 5.85 20.20
N GLN A 240 -15.50 6.24 19.24
CA GLN A 240 -15.52 5.64 17.90
C GLN A 240 -15.02 4.21 17.91
N LEU A 241 -14.02 3.89 18.74
CA LEU A 241 -13.57 2.51 18.97
C LEU A 241 -14.66 1.66 19.67
N GLN A 242 -15.54 2.28 20.45
CA GLN A 242 -16.67 1.62 21.10
C GLN A 242 -17.91 1.50 20.21
N ARG A 243 -18.02 2.32 19.13
CA ARG A 243 -19.11 2.13 18.19
C ARG A 243 -18.92 0.82 17.46
N PRO A 244 -19.92 -0.08 17.47
CA PRO A 244 -19.87 -1.28 16.66
C PRO A 244 -19.66 -0.82 15.21
N THR A 245 -18.53 -1.16 14.62
CA THR A 245 -18.37 -1.11 13.17
C THR A 245 -19.55 -1.87 12.59
N ASN A 246 -19.91 -1.65 11.31
CA ASN A 246 -20.96 -2.42 10.61
C ASN A 246 -20.60 -3.91 10.51
N TRP A 247 -20.12 -4.48 11.62
CA TRP A 247 -19.94 -5.91 11.74
C TRP A 247 -21.32 -6.53 11.63
N ARG A 248 -21.54 -7.14 10.49
CA ARG A 248 -22.68 -8.01 10.31
C ARG A 248 -22.26 -9.36 10.83
N GLU A 249 -22.99 -9.84 11.81
CA GLU A 249 -22.90 -11.23 12.20
C GLU A 249 -22.99 -12.09 10.93
N PRO A 250 -22.05 -13.03 10.69
CA PRO A 250 -22.15 -13.92 9.55
C PRO A 250 -23.53 -14.61 9.61
N GLU A 251 -24.23 -14.60 8.49
CA GLU A 251 -25.53 -15.30 8.39
C GLU A 251 -25.35 -16.72 8.91
N ALA A 252 -26.26 -17.16 9.75
CA ALA A 252 -26.22 -18.47 10.35
C ALA A 252 -26.04 -19.53 9.25
N LEU A 253 -24.90 -20.21 9.27
CA LEU A 253 -24.61 -21.27 8.31
C LEU A 253 -25.68 -22.36 8.50
N GLN A 254 -26.59 -22.51 7.55
CA GLN A 254 -27.52 -23.61 7.51
C GLN A 254 -26.78 -24.89 7.10
N CYS A 255 -25.96 -25.41 8.00
CA CYS A 255 -25.34 -26.70 7.80
C CYS A 255 -26.31 -27.80 8.24
N VAL A 256 -26.94 -28.45 7.26
CA VAL A 256 -27.69 -29.69 7.50
C VAL A 256 -26.67 -30.82 7.53
N SER A 257 -26.05 -31.07 8.69
CA SER A 257 -25.24 -32.26 8.89
C SER A 257 -26.14 -33.40 9.40
N GLN A 258 -26.23 -34.47 8.64
CA GLN A 258 -26.94 -35.69 9.06
C GLN A 258 -26.13 -36.52 10.08
N GLN A 259 -24.88 -36.22 10.30
CA GLN A 259 -24.00 -36.92 11.25
C GLN A 259 -23.21 -35.90 12.08
N SER A 260 -23.47 -35.85 13.39
CA SER A 260 -22.66 -35.10 14.33
C SER A 260 -21.39 -35.89 14.65
N GLN A 261 -20.25 -35.45 14.15
CA GLN A 261 -18.96 -35.94 14.61
C GLN A 261 -18.43 -35.01 15.71
N PRO A 262 -17.80 -35.59 16.77
CA PRO A 262 -17.18 -34.78 17.80
C PRO A 262 -16.02 -33.97 17.21
N VAL A 263 -16.04 -32.66 17.38
CA VAL A 263 -14.95 -31.76 16.95
C VAL A 263 -14.21 -31.30 18.20
N THR A 264 -12.93 -31.55 18.24
CA THR A 264 -12.05 -31.03 19.30
C THR A 264 -11.20 -29.90 18.74
N VAL A 265 -11.33 -28.71 19.30
CA VAL A 265 -10.50 -27.56 18.97
C VAL A 265 -9.46 -27.39 20.05
N LEU A 266 -8.18 -27.54 19.69
CA LEU A 266 -7.05 -27.36 20.59
C LEU A 266 -6.37 -26.01 20.27
N ILE A 267 -6.39 -25.11 21.23
CA ILE A 267 -5.76 -23.78 21.11
C ILE A 267 -4.49 -23.78 21.95
N LEU A 268 -3.35 -23.59 21.28
CA LEU A 268 -2.03 -23.57 21.93
C LEU A 268 -1.45 -22.15 21.83
N SER A 269 -1.11 -21.55 22.96
CA SER A 269 -0.65 -20.15 23.05
C SER A 269 0.85 -19.97 22.71
N ALA A 270 1.64 -21.02 22.76
CA ALA A 270 3.05 -21.00 22.39
C ALA A 270 3.48 -22.39 21.92
N LEU A 271 3.84 -22.51 20.65
CA LEU A 271 4.34 -23.73 20.06
C LEU A 271 5.85 -23.63 19.87
N SER A 272 6.58 -24.60 20.44
CA SER A 272 7.99 -24.79 20.13
C SER A 272 8.13 -25.61 18.83
N ALA A 273 9.32 -25.55 18.21
CA ALA A 273 9.60 -26.36 17.02
C ALA A 273 9.45 -27.87 17.30
N ALA A 274 9.68 -28.30 18.54
CA ALA A 274 9.49 -29.68 18.97
C ALA A 274 8.00 -30.08 19.01
N ASP A 275 7.13 -29.17 19.45
CA ASP A 275 5.68 -29.39 19.48
C ASP A 275 5.10 -29.49 18.08
N VAL A 276 5.56 -28.66 17.16
CA VAL A 276 5.17 -28.73 15.73
C VAL A 276 5.56 -30.07 15.15
N ALA A 277 6.79 -30.54 15.38
CA ALA A 277 7.25 -31.84 14.89
C ALA A 277 6.43 -33.01 15.47
N LEU A 278 6.01 -32.91 16.75
CA LEU A 278 5.15 -33.88 17.37
C LEU A 278 3.74 -33.91 16.76
N LEU A 279 3.18 -32.74 16.46
CA LEU A 279 1.87 -32.62 15.80
C LEU A 279 1.91 -33.20 14.37
N GLU A 280 2.98 -32.96 13.63
CA GLU A 280 3.20 -33.54 12.30
C GLU A 280 3.29 -35.08 12.36
N GLN A 281 3.98 -35.65 13.36
CA GLN A 281 4.00 -37.09 13.59
C GLN A 281 2.61 -37.67 13.88
N LYS A 282 1.72 -36.88 14.49
CA LYS A 282 0.33 -37.27 14.76
C LYS A 282 -0.61 -37.01 13.60
N GLN A 283 -0.09 -36.78 12.40
CA GLN A 283 -0.83 -36.55 11.16
C GLN A 283 -1.71 -35.28 11.12
N PHE A 284 -1.40 -34.28 11.96
CA PHE A 284 -2.00 -32.96 11.82
C PHE A 284 -1.47 -32.29 10.55
N ARG A 285 -2.37 -31.72 9.77
CA ARG A 285 -1.98 -30.94 8.59
C ARG A 285 -1.68 -29.51 9.02
N ALA A 286 -0.46 -29.04 8.79
CA ALA A 286 -0.10 -27.64 8.99
C ALA A 286 -0.65 -26.79 7.83
N HIS A 287 -1.49 -25.82 8.15
CA HIS A 287 -1.86 -24.74 7.24
C HIS A 287 -0.98 -23.54 7.58
N GLN A 288 0.02 -23.28 6.77
CA GLN A 288 1.03 -22.25 7.01
C GLN A 288 0.54 -20.82 6.74
N GLN A 289 -0.71 -20.61 6.35
CA GLN A 289 -1.23 -19.34 5.89
C GLN A 289 -2.52 -18.96 6.62
N HIS A 290 -2.42 -18.82 7.91
CA HIS A 290 -3.48 -18.20 8.67
C HIS A 290 -2.99 -16.88 9.23
N PHE A 291 -3.62 -15.78 8.79
CA PHE A 291 -3.37 -14.47 9.36
C PHE A 291 -4.17 -14.32 10.66
N ALA A 292 -3.46 -14.17 11.75
CA ALA A 292 -4.06 -13.85 13.05
C ALA A 292 -3.31 -12.65 13.64
N PRO A 293 -3.98 -11.81 14.45
CA PRO A 293 -3.29 -10.79 15.24
C PRO A 293 -2.21 -11.40 16.11
N VAL A 294 -1.13 -10.65 16.33
CA VAL A 294 0.00 -11.11 17.17
C VAL A 294 -0.41 -11.24 18.65
N GLU A 295 -1.39 -10.45 19.08
CA GLU A 295 -1.90 -10.50 20.45
C GLU A 295 -2.83 -11.71 20.64
N THR A 296 -2.55 -12.55 21.62
CA THR A 296 -3.28 -13.81 21.89
C THR A 296 -4.80 -13.59 22.07
N GLN A 297 -5.19 -12.52 22.79
CA GLN A 297 -6.61 -12.22 23.00
C GLN A 297 -7.31 -11.85 21.68
N SER A 298 -6.71 -10.99 20.87
CA SER A 298 -7.25 -10.60 19.57
C SER A 298 -7.32 -11.78 18.59
N ALA A 299 -6.32 -12.68 18.64
CA ALA A 299 -6.32 -13.90 17.83
C ALA A 299 -7.46 -14.86 18.24
N LEU A 300 -7.69 -15.04 19.54
CA LEU A 300 -8.79 -15.84 20.06
C LEU A 300 -10.15 -15.26 19.66
N LEU A 301 -10.30 -13.95 19.76
CA LEU A 301 -11.53 -13.26 19.38
C LEU A 301 -11.81 -13.39 17.88
N ASN A 302 -10.78 -13.27 17.04
CA ASN A 302 -10.93 -13.52 15.62
C ASN A 302 -11.35 -14.95 15.29
N LEU A 303 -10.80 -15.92 16.02
CA LEU A 303 -11.18 -17.33 15.88
C LEU A 303 -12.65 -17.54 16.26
N VAL A 304 -13.11 -16.95 17.36
CA VAL A 304 -14.45 -17.15 17.91
C VAL A 304 -15.51 -16.41 17.10
N TYR A 305 -15.23 -15.17 16.69
CA TYR A 305 -16.20 -14.33 15.97
C TYR A 305 -16.02 -14.34 14.45
N GLY A 306 -14.98 -14.99 13.93
CA GLY A 306 -14.71 -15.05 12.48
C GLY A 306 -14.39 -13.70 11.85
N SER A 307 -13.93 -12.70 12.61
CA SER A 307 -13.68 -11.35 12.13
C SER A 307 -12.34 -10.81 12.58
N MET A 308 -11.50 -10.41 11.63
CA MET A 308 -10.20 -9.79 11.90
C MET A 308 -10.30 -8.34 12.44
N GLN A 309 -11.46 -7.72 12.33
CA GLN A 309 -11.67 -6.31 12.70
C GLN A 309 -12.10 -6.13 14.16
N LEU A 310 -12.36 -7.22 14.87
CA LEU A 310 -12.77 -7.15 16.27
C LEU A 310 -11.55 -7.06 17.18
N ASN A 311 -11.51 -6.00 18.00
CA ASN A 311 -10.60 -5.90 19.14
C ASN A 311 -11.35 -6.18 20.45
N LYS A 312 -10.60 -6.35 21.55
CA LYS A 312 -11.20 -6.69 22.86
C LYS A 312 -12.19 -5.63 23.37
N ASP A 313 -11.96 -4.36 23.03
CA ASP A 313 -12.80 -3.24 23.47
C ASP A 313 -14.16 -3.26 22.79
N MET A 314 -14.22 -3.72 21.54
CA MET A 314 -15.48 -3.89 20.80
C MET A 314 -16.33 -5.02 21.38
N ILE A 315 -15.72 -6.08 21.88
CA ILE A 315 -16.43 -7.25 22.45
C ILE A 315 -17.03 -6.93 23.81
N SER A 316 -16.36 -6.13 24.63
CA SER A 316 -16.92 -5.64 25.87
C SER A 316 -18.22 -4.84 25.66
N VAL A 317 -18.37 -4.21 24.49
CA VAL A 317 -19.59 -3.46 24.10
C VAL A 317 -20.68 -4.40 23.55
N LEU A 318 -20.29 -5.42 22.77
CA LEU A 318 -21.26 -6.34 22.18
C LEU A 318 -22.00 -7.20 23.21
N GLN A 319 -21.35 -7.56 24.32
CA GLN A 319 -21.89 -8.39 25.43
C GLN A 319 -22.70 -9.61 24.98
N GLN A 320 -22.51 -10.06 23.75
CA GLN A 320 -23.25 -11.14 23.10
C GLN A 320 -22.28 -12.23 22.65
N ALA A 321 -22.63 -13.46 22.92
CA ALA A 321 -21.93 -14.60 22.36
C ALA A 321 -22.18 -14.67 20.84
N PRO A 322 -21.26 -15.21 20.03
CA PRO A 322 -21.48 -15.43 18.61
C PRO A 322 -22.71 -16.32 18.39
N ALA A 323 -23.57 -16.02 17.40
CA ALA A 323 -24.79 -16.75 17.12
C ALA A 323 -24.58 -18.26 16.86
N TRP A 324 -23.41 -18.68 16.39
CA TRP A 324 -23.10 -20.09 16.22
C TRP A 324 -23.01 -20.86 17.54
N MET A 325 -22.67 -20.18 18.65
CA MET A 325 -22.65 -20.81 19.97
C MET A 325 -24.05 -21.20 20.47
N ASP A 326 -25.08 -20.43 20.12
CA ASP A 326 -26.47 -20.74 20.48
C ASP A 326 -27.01 -21.97 19.73
N GLN A 327 -26.35 -22.33 18.62
CA GLN A 327 -26.71 -23.51 17.82
C GLN A 327 -26.06 -24.80 18.33
N LEU A 328 -25.14 -24.71 19.30
CA LEU A 328 -24.53 -25.90 19.91
C LEU A 328 -25.52 -26.51 20.90
N PRO A 329 -25.70 -27.85 20.90
CA PRO A 329 -26.54 -28.53 21.87
C PRO A 329 -26.04 -28.24 23.31
N ALA A 330 -26.97 -27.80 24.16
CA ALA A 330 -26.65 -27.55 25.57
C ALA A 330 -26.02 -28.78 26.22
N GLY A 331 -24.82 -28.67 26.73
CA GLY A 331 -24.07 -29.73 27.41
C GLY A 331 -22.86 -30.30 26.68
N ASN A 332 -22.59 -29.85 25.42
CA ASN A 332 -21.47 -30.39 24.64
C ASN A 332 -20.22 -29.49 24.60
N LEU A 333 -20.22 -28.35 25.29
CA LEU A 333 -19.07 -27.48 25.37
C LEU A 333 -18.30 -27.76 26.65
N SER A 334 -17.17 -28.46 26.56
CA SER A 334 -16.24 -28.63 27.66
C SER A 334 -15.01 -27.74 27.41
N LEU A 335 -14.81 -26.73 28.23
CA LEU A 335 -13.61 -25.89 28.23
C LEU A 335 -12.64 -26.46 29.25
N ILE A 336 -11.58 -27.12 28.78
CA ILE A 336 -10.51 -27.59 29.68
C ILE A 336 -9.37 -26.57 29.54
N HIS A 337 -9.10 -25.86 30.62
CA HIS A 337 -7.91 -25.03 30.76
C HIS A 337 -6.78 -25.91 31.27
N ILE A 338 -5.75 -26.14 30.46
CA ILE A 338 -4.54 -26.86 30.84
C ILE A 338 -3.43 -25.84 31.06
#